data_b646803091c7322de43e74d60a14b277
#
_entry.id   b646803091c7322de43e74d60a14b277
#
_cell.length_a   1.000
_cell.length_b   1.000
_cell.length_c   1.000
_cell.angle_alpha   90.00
_cell.angle_beta   90.00
_cell.angle_gamma   90.00
#
_symmetry.space_group_name_H-M   'P 1'
#
loop_
_entity.id
_entity.type
_entity.pdbx_description
1 polymer ?
#
loop_
_entity_poly.entity_id
_entity_poly.type
_entity_poly.pdbx_seq_one_letter_code
_entity_poly.pdbx_strand_id
1 'polypeptide(L)'
;MGGNKKNSSKNKSNANDENTNNKIQAVILADSFTNTCRPISLEMPKVLFPLCGTPMLDYVLEFLEAANIDEVLVFCSSFPEKIEEFLANSRWRATSSSSDNNNNYMSNKKQSKGNQPRSNMVVKTVTSSQTQNAGDALRELDSQKMVTTEPFVLISGDVVCNIDLASVIQAHKERFEKDKENIMTVVLKKASPEHRTRSIDDDLVVVLDSET
;
A
#
# COMPACT_ATOMS: atom_id res chain seq x y z
N MET A 1 12.50 -27.70 -61.48
CA MET A 1 11.31 -27.85 -60.61
C MET A 1 11.80 -27.73 -59.19
N GLY A 2 11.73 -26.58 -58.62
CA GLY A 2 12.19 -26.28 -57.23
C GLY A 2 11.02 -25.81 -56.41
N GLY A 3 10.64 -26.62 -55.42
CA GLY A 3 9.58 -26.31 -54.50
C GLY A 3 10.05 -25.45 -53.34
N ASN A 4 9.50 -24.25 -53.25
CA ASN A 4 9.80 -23.27 -52.20
C ASN A 4 8.93 -23.58 -50.95
N LYS A 5 9.49 -24.09 -49.89
CA LYS A 5 8.81 -24.25 -48.56
C LYS A 5 8.90 -22.93 -47.82
N LYS A 6 7.79 -22.21 -47.73
CA LYS A 6 7.61 -21.07 -46.83
C LYS A 6 7.50 -21.56 -45.38
N ASN A 7 8.50 -21.24 -44.55
CA ASN A 7 8.43 -21.34 -43.08
C ASN A 7 7.55 -20.22 -42.55
N SER A 8 6.41 -20.59 -41.98
CA SER A 8 5.60 -19.68 -41.18
C SER A 8 6.07 -19.74 -39.73
N SER A 9 6.90 -18.80 -39.31
CA SER A 9 7.17 -18.55 -37.89
C SER A 9 5.93 -17.93 -37.26
N LYS A 10 5.19 -18.70 -36.48
CA LYS A 10 4.12 -18.22 -35.62
C LYS A 10 4.72 -17.42 -34.47
N ASN A 11 4.41 -16.15 -34.42
CA ASN A 11 4.61 -15.28 -33.28
C ASN A 11 3.96 -15.88 -32.03
N LYS A 12 4.78 -16.28 -31.05
CA LYS A 12 4.43 -16.51 -29.66
C LYS A 12 4.86 -15.27 -28.86
N SER A 13 4.12 -14.23 -28.99
CA SER A 13 4.20 -13.07 -28.10
C SER A 13 2.78 -12.57 -27.92
N ASN A 14 2.22 -12.70 -26.75
CA ASN A 14 1.10 -11.94 -26.18
C ASN A 14 0.22 -12.79 -25.23
N ALA A 15 0.85 -13.64 -24.38
CA ALA A 15 0.08 -14.31 -23.32
C ALA A 15 0.46 -13.83 -21.90
N ASN A 16 1.48 -12.94 -21.77
CA ASN A 16 1.93 -12.46 -20.46
C ASN A 16 1.46 -11.05 -20.13
N ASP A 17 0.92 -10.29 -21.09
CA ASP A 17 0.54 -8.88 -20.86
C ASP A 17 -0.89 -8.70 -20.35
N GLU A 18 -1.77 -9.70 -20.51
CA GLU A 18 -3.17 -9.59 -20.06
C GLU A 18 -3.36 -9.83 -18.56
N ASN A 19 -2.40 -10.44 -17.87
CA ASN A 19 -2.52 -10.76 -16.44
C ASN A 19 -1.93 -9.68 -15.52
N THR A 20 -1.18 -8.72 -16.05
CA THR A 20 -0.65 -7.58 -15.29
C THR A 20 -1.67 -6.44 -15.17
N ASN A 21 -2.66 -6.40 -16.04
CA ASN A 21 -3.61 -5.28 -16.16
C ASN A 21 -4.71 -5.26 -15.07
N ASN A 22 -4.77 -6.25 -14.17
CA ASN A 22 -5.82 -6.32 -13.14
C ASN A 22 -5.27 -6.24 -11.70
N LYS A 23 -3.96 -6.15 -11.53
CA LYS A 23 -3.36 -6.01 -10.20
C LYS A 23 -3.47 -4.57 -9.72
N ILE A 24 -3.74 -4.42 -8.44
CA ILE A 24 -3.82 -3.11 -7.78
C ILE A 24 -2.80 -3.07 -6.66
N GLN A 25 -1.96 -2.04 -6.67
CA GLN A 25 -1.03 -1.75 -5.60
C GLN A 25 -1.61 -0.72 -4.64
N ALA A 26 -1.19 -0.79 -3.37
CA ALA A 26 -1.41 0.26 -2.41
C ALA A 26 -0.08 0.73 -1.81
N VAL A 27 -0.01 2.00 -1.51
CA VAL A 27 1.09 2.64 -0.78
C VAL A 27 0.56 3.08 0.57
N ILE A 28 1.16 2.56 1.64
CA ILE A 28 0.91 3.03 3.00
C ILE A 28 2.04 3.97 3.40
N LEU A 29 1.72 5.22 3.70
CA LEU A 29 2.68 6.13 4.33
C LEU A 29 2.69 5.85 5.84
N ALA A 30 3.72 5.15 6.31
CA ALA A 30 3.82 4.73 7.71
C ALA A 30 4.32 5.87 8.62
N ASP A 31 4.98 6.88 8.06
CA ASP A 31 5.39 8.06 8.78
C ASP A 31 4.25 9.08 8.83
N SER A 32 3.88 9.46 10.04
CA SER A 32 3.08 10.66 10.21
C SER A 32 4.05 11.83 10.35
N PHE A 33 4.17 12.62 9.32
CA PHE A 33 5.04 13.82 9.31
C PHE A 33 4.56 14.93 10.25
N THR A 34 3.73 14.59 11.25
CA THR A 34 3.16 15.49 12.24
C THR A 34 3.82 15.30 13.60
N ASN A 35 3.86 16.38 14.40
CA ASN A 35 4.35 16.36 15.78
C ASN A 35 3.29 15.89 16.80
N THR A 36 2.11 15.54 16.35
CA THR A 36 1.04 14.97 17.17
C THR A 36 1.49 13.66 17.78
N CYS A 37 1.05 13.37 18.99
CA CYS A 37 1.41 12.17 19.77
C CYS A 37 2.85 12.14 20.33
N ARG A 38 3.58 13.26 20.35
CA ARG A 38 4.82 13.35 21.14
C ARG A 38 4.49 13.34 22.65
N PRO A 39 5.30 12.67 23.49
CA PRO A 39 6.62 12.08 23.20
C PRO A 39 6.57 10.64 22.67
N ILE A 40 5.45 9.94 22.68
CA ILE A 40 5.36 8.51 22.33
C ILE A 40 5.86 8.23 20.91
N SER A 41 5.57 9.13 19.97
CA SER A 41 6.03 9.02 18.58
C SER A 41 7.54 9.16 18.38
N LEU A 42 8.29 9.54 19.44
CA LEU A 42 9.76 9.53 19.43
C LEU A 42 10.35 8.15 19.71
N GLU A 43 9.54 7.23 20.25
CA GLU A 43 9.97 5.88 20.62
C GLU A 43 9.39 4.82 19.69
N MET A 44 8.22 5.08 19.08
CA MET A 44 7.48 4.11 18.27
C MET A 44 6.81 4.80 17.08
N PRO A 45 6.83 4.20 15.88
CA PRO A 45 6.10 4.75 14.74
C PRO A 45 4.59 4.72 15.02
N LYS A 46 3.90 5.78 14.63
CA LYS A 46 2.47 5.99 14.92
C LYS A 46 1.59 4.85 14.40
N VAL A 47 1.95 4.25 13.27
CA VAL A 47 1.23 3.12 12.67
C VAL A 47 1.22 1.86 13.56
N LEU A 48 2.16 1.74 14.49
CA LEU A 48 2.21 0.65 15.46
C LEU A 48 1.53 0.98 16.80
N PHE A 49 0.93 2.16 16.95
CA PHE A 49 0.15 2.47 18.15
C PHE A 49 -1.04 1.52 18.24
N PRO A 50 -1.27 0.95 19.43
CA PRO A 50 -2.36 0.00 19.60
C PRO A 50 -3.72 0.73 19.64
N LEU A 51 -4.62 0.29 18.80
CA LEU A 51 -6.04 0.61 18.86
C LEU A 51 -6.79 -0.64 19.33
N CYS A 52 -7.38 -0.59 20.51
CA CYS A 52 -8.02 -1.75 21.14
C CYS A 52 -7.10 -2.99 21.23
N GLY A 53 -5.79 -2.77 21.44
CA GLY A 53 -4.81 -3.85 21.58
C GLY A 53 -4.18 -4.36 20.31
N THR A 54 -4.64 -3.88 19.15
CA THR A 54 -4.11 -4.23 17.81
C THR A 54 -3.42 -3.01 17.19
N PRO A 55 -2.22 -3.11 16.62
CA PRO A 55 -1.59 -1.99 15.93
C PRO A 55 -2.43 -1.44 14.77
N MET A 56 -2.42 -0.11 14.58
CA MET A 56 -3.20 0.51 13.50
C MET A 56 -2.84 -0.03 12.12
N LEU A 57 -1.57 -0.36 11.90
CA LEU A 57 -1.12 -0.95 10.64
C LEU A 57 -1.87 -2.25 10.29
N ASP A 58 -2.20 -3.06 11.29
CA ASP A 58 -2.94 -4.32 11.07
C ASP A 58 -4.35 -4.05 10.53
N TYR A 59 -5.06 -3.05 11.07
CA TYR A 59 -6.36 -2.63 10.55
C TYR A 59 -6.28 -2.10 9.12
N VAL A 60 -5.23 -1.32 8.80
CA VAL A 60 -5.05 -0.79 7.45
C VAL A 60 -4.78 -1.93 6.46
N LEU A 61 -3.96 -2.91 6.85
CA LEU A 61 -3.68 -4.07 6.01
C LEU A 61 -4.93 -4.95 5.82
N GLU A 62 -5.74 -5.18 6.87
CA GLU A 62 -7.04 -5.86 6.75
C GLU A 62 -8.00 -5.14 5.80
N PHE A 63 -8.06 -3.82 5.91
CA PHE A 63 -8.88 -2.99 5.05
C PHE A 63 -8.47 -3.11 3.56
N LEU A 64 -7.17 -3.11 3.27
CA LEU A 64 -6.66 -3.29 1.91
C LEU A 64 -6.87 -4.72 1.39
N GLU A 65 -6.69 -5.73 2.23
CA GLU A 65 -6.96 -7.13 1.88
C GLU A 65 -8.45 -7.34 1.53
N ALA A 66 -9.35 -6.76 2.31
CA ALA A 66 -10.80 -6.82 2.05
C ALA A 66 -11.20 -6.18 0.72
N ALA A 67 -10.41 -5.22 0.22
CA ALA A 67 -10.59 -4.60 -1.08
C ALA A 67 -9.88 -5.35 -2.23
N ASN A 68 -9.33 -6.54 -1.97
CA ASN A 68 -8.57 -7.35 -2.93
C ASN A 68 -7.36 -6.61 -3.54
N ILE A 69 -6.61 -5.89 -2.73
CA ILE A 69 -5.33 -5.34 -3.13
C ILE A 69 -4.30 -6.46 -3.19
N ASP A 70 -3.52 -6.51 -4.28
CA ASP A 70 -2.55 -7.59 -4.52
C ASP A 70 -1.20 -7.33 -3.83
N GLU A 71 -0.77 -6.09 -3.80
CA GLU A 71 0.53 -5.71 -3.26
C GLU A 71 0.44 -4.39 -2.49
N VAL A 72 1.10 -4.36 -1.34
CA VAL A 72 1.18 -3.20 -0.47
C VAL A 72 2.63 -2.81 -0.24
N LEU A 73 2.95 -1.55 -0.52
CA LEU A 73 4.22 -0.93 -0.21
C LEU A 73 4.07 -0.10 1.07
N VAL A 74 4.71 -0.53 2.14
CA VAL A 74 4.75 0.20 3.41
C VAL A 74 5.98 1.09 3.41
N PHE A 75 5.79 2.36 3.12
CA PHE A 75 6.86 3.35 3.10
C PHE A 75 7.13 3.89 4.50
N CYS A 76 8.37 3.80 4.95
CA CYS A 76 8.80 4.29 6.26
C CYS A 76 10.19 4.93 6.21
N SER A 77 10.36 6.05 6.90
CA SER A 77 11.67 6.69 7.13
C SER A 77 12.08 6.60 8.61
N SER A 78 11.09 6.48 9.50
CA SER A 78 11.31 6.41 10.94
C SER A 78 11.04 4.99 11.46
N PHE A 79 11.98 4.45 12.23
CA PHE A 79 11.87 3.14 12.87
C PHE A 79 11.55 1.96 11.93
N PRO A 80 12.21 1.82 10.77
CA PRO A 80 11.94 0.75 9.83
C PRO A 80 12.04 -0.64 10.49
N GLU A 81 13.00 -0.83 11.40
CA GLU A 81 13.24 -2.11 12.08
C GLU A 81 12.02 -2.57 12.90
N LYS A 82 11.29 -1.63 13.52
CA LYS A 82 10.09 -1.96 14.31
C LYS A 82 8.93 -2.38 13.42
N ILE A 83 8.80 -1.75 12.26
CA ILE A 83 7.77 -2.10 11.26
C ILE A 83 8.09 -3.47 10.65
N GLU A 84 9.34 -3.72 10.29
CA GLU A 84 9.80 -5.01 9.77
C GLU A 84 9.63 -6.13 10.80
N GLU A 85 9.97 -5.88 12.06
CA GLU A 85 9.77 -6.84 13.16
C GLU A 85 8.28 -7.17 13.32
N PHE A 86 7.40 -6.16 13.29
CA PHE A 86 5.96 -6.37 13.35
C PHE A 86 5.48 -7.23 12.18
N LEU A 87 5.83 -6.89 10.96
CA LEU A 87 5.43 -7.63 9.76
C LEU A 87 5.96 -9.07 9.77
N ALA A 88 7.21 -9.29 10.20
CA ALA A 88 7.81 -10.61 10.29
C ALA A 88 7.10 -11.54 11.30
N ASN A 89 6.52 -10.97 12.35
CA ASN A 89 5.79 -11.71 13.39
C ASN A 89 4.28 -11.78 13.15
N SER A 90 3.76 -11.08 12.13
CA SER A 90 2.34 -10.99 11.79
C SER A 90 1.94 -12.03 10.73
N ARG A 91 0.63 -12.10 10.43
CA ARG A 91 0.08 -12.87 9.31
C ARG A 91 0.48 -12.32 7.94
N TRP A 92 0.93 -11.07 7.89
CA TRP A 92 1.33 -10.33 6.68
C TRP A 92 2.76 -10.63 6.21
N ARG A 93 3.44 -11.52 6.88
CA ARG A 93 4.79 -11.93 6.51
C ARG A 93 4.83 -12.34 5.05
N ALA A 94 5.61 -11.60 4.25
CA ALA A 94 5.84 -11.94 2.85
C ALA A 94 6.34 -13.38 2.74
N THR A 95 5.60 -14.21 2.03
CA THR A 95 6.13 -15.48 1.54
C THR A 95 7.09 -15.13 0.43
N SER A 96 8.38 -15.03 0.74
CA SER A 96 9.41 -14.96 -0.29
C SER A 96 9.21 -16.16 -1.21
N SER A 97 8.73 -15.90 -2.43
CA SER A 97 8.83 -16.84 -3.52
C SER A 97 10.32 -17.11 -3.71
N SER A 98 10.74 -18.24 -3.21
CA SER A 98 12.09 -18.75 -3.18
C SER A 98 12.73 -18.74 -4.57
N SER A 99 13.72 -17.89 -4.74
CA SER A 99 14.80 -18.05 -5.69
C SER A 99 16.09 -17.53 -5.08
N ASP A 100 16.44 -18.01 -3.89
CA ASP A 100 17.82 -17.93 -3.41
C ASP A 100 18.11 -19.18 -2.57
N ASN A 101 18.65 -20.20 -3.25
CA ASN A 101 19.38 -21.29 -2.63
C ASN A 101 20.68 -20.72 -2.08
N ASN A 102 20.79 -20.53 -0.80
CA ASN A 102 21.92 -20.76 0.09
C ASN A 102 21.85 -19.84 1.31
N ASN A 103 21.38 -20.39 2.43
CA ASN A 103 22.13 -20.28 3.67
C ASN A 103 21.45 -21.11 4.77
N ASN A 104 22.14 -22.19 5.11
CA ASN A 104 21.93 -22.96 6.34
C ASN A 104 22.17 -22.07 7.56
N TYR A 105 21.10 -21.65 8.21
CA TYR A 105 21.15 -21.30 9.63
C TYR A 105 19.94 -21.92 10.33
N MET A 106 20.22 -23.01 11.04
CA MET A 106 19.31 -23.61 11.99
C MET A 106 18.97 -22.61 13.09
N SER A 107 17.75 -22.12 13.10
CA SER A 107 17.14 -21.50 14.27
C SER A 107 15.94 -22.32 14.67
N ASN A 108 16.12 -23.19 15.67
CA ASN A 108 15.05 -23.81 16.42
C ASN A 108 14.23 -22.71 17.13
N LYS A 109 13.14 -22.26 16.52
CA LYS A 109 12.13 -21.45 17.20
C LYS A 109 10.80 -22.19 17.13
N LYS A 110 10.29 -22.55 18.32
CA LYS A 110 9.03 -23.24 18.57
C LYS A 110 7.89 -22.59 17.74
N GLN A 111 7.29 -23.37 16.86
CA GLN A 111 6.06 -23.03 16.16
C GLN A 111 4.94 -22.84 17.17
N SER A 112 4.50 -21.62 17.38
CA SER A 112 3.20 -21.35 17.97
C SER A 112 2.14 -21.72 16.96
N LYS A 113 1.36 -22.77 17.26
CA LYS A 113 0.22 -23.22 16.48
C LYS A 113 -0.90 -22.20 16.57
N GLY A 114 -0.99 -21.32 15.60
CA GLY A 114 -2.16 -20.52 15.31
C GLY A 114 -2.42 -20.63 13.80
N ASN A 115 -3.42 -21.43 13.43
CA ASN A 115 -3.82 -21.64 12.04
C ASN A 115 -4.63 -20.39 11.59
N GLN A 116 -3.96 -19.25 11.39
CA GLN A 116 -4.58 -18.13 10.69
C GLN A 116 -4.40 -18.33 9.17
N PRO A 117 -5.45 -18.15 8.36
CA PRO A 117 -5.30 -18.18 6.91
C PRO A 117 -4.29 -17.12 6.49
N ARG A 118 -3.30 -17.53 5.71
CA ARG A 118 -2.29 -16.62 5.18
C ARG A 118 -2.95 -15.73 4.12
N SER A 119 -2.71 -14.45 4.21
CA SER A 119 -3.09 -13.49 3.17
C SER A 119 -2.37 -13.81 1.85
N ASN A 120 -3.06 -13.66 0.73
CA ASN A 120 -2.45 -13.70 -0.60
C ASN A 120 -1.82 -12.34 -0.98
N MET A 121 -2.09 -11.30 -0.21
CA MET A 121 -1.57 -9.95 -0.41
C MET A 121 -0.07 -9.92 -0.06
N VAL A 122 0.73 -9.36 -0.95
CA VAL A 122 2.17 -9.22 -0.76
C VAL A 122 2.44 -7.88 -0.08
N VAL A 123 3.06 -7.91 1.11
CA VAL A 123 3.44 -6.69 1.83
C VAL A 123 4.96 -6.53 1.78
N LYS A 124 5.41 -5.37 1.31
CA LYS A 124 6.82 -4.99 1.22
C LYS A 124 7.10 -3.70 1.98
N THR A 125 8.20 -3.63 2.67
CA THR A 125 8.70 -2.38 3.27
C THR A 125 9.60 -1.64 2.30
N VAL A 126 9.44 -0.32 2.24
CA VAL A 126 10.32 0.58 1.49
C VAL A 126 10.84 1.62 2.46
N THR A 127 12.16 1.67 2.61
CA THR A 127 12.81 2.54 3.59
C THR A 127 13.54 3.68 2.90
N SER A 128 13.44 4.89 3.45
CA SER A 128 14.23 6.04 3.02
C SER A 128 14.67 6.85 4.22
N SER A 129 15.87 7.38 4.20
CA SER A 129 16.43 8.20 5.29
C SER A 129 16.32 9.71 5.04
N GLN A 130 15.80 10.15 3.90
CA GLN A 130 15.87 11.55 3.49
C GLN A 130 14.50 12.22 3.30
N THR A 131 13.41 11.50 3.50
CA THR A 131 12.06 12.02 3.27
C THR A 131 11.58 12.84 4.46
N GLN A 132 11.08 14.05 4.19
CA GLN A 132 10.56 14.95 5.20
C GLN A 132 9.03 15.16 5.11
N ASN A 133 8.42 14.75 4.01
CA ASN A 133 6.99 14.88 3.77
C ASN A 133 6.47 13.79 2.81
N ALA A 134 5.16 13.69 2.69
CA ALA A 134 4.50 12.71 1.82
C ALA A 134 4.89 12.86 0.34
N GLY A 135 5.13 14.09 -0.13
CA GLY A 135 5.56 14.35 -1.51
C GLY A 135 6.96 13.80 -1.80
N ASP A 136 7.88 13.89 -0.82
CA ASP A 136 9.21 13.30 -0.96
C ASP A 136 9.12 11.77 -1.01
N ALA A 137 8.27 11.18 -0.18
CA ALA A 137 8.02 9.74 -0.18
C ALA A 137 7.52 9.25 -1.54
N LEU A 138 6.57 9.94 -2.15
CA LEU A 138 6.05 9.60 -3.47
C LEU A 138 7.09 9.77 -4.57
N ARG A 139 7.89 10.84 -4.53
CA ARG A 139 9.00 11.02 -5.48
C ARG A 139 10.05 9.93 -5.38
N GLU A 140 10.35 9.47 -4.16
CA GLU A 140 11.28 8.37 -3.93
C GLU A 140 10.74 7.06 -4.52
N LEU A 141 9.48 6.72 -4.26
CA LEU A 141 8.81 5.54 -4.83
C LEU A 141 8.77 5.57 -6.35
N ASP A 142 8.51 6.75 -6.95
CA ASP A 142 8.51 6.93 -8.39
C ASP A 142 9.93 6.79 -8.98
N SER A 143 10.94 7.38 -8.34
CA SER A 143 12.34 7.27 -8.78
C SER A 143 12.83 5.83 -8.80
N GLN A 144 12.38 5.02 -7.83
CA GLN A 144 12.69 3.59 -7.73
C GLN A 144 11.76 2.72 -8.59
N LYS A 145 10.76 3.31 -9.26
CA LYS A 145 9.74 2.60 -10.05
C LYS A 145 9.06 1.46 -9.28
N MET A 146 8.81 1.69 -8.00
CA MET A 146 8.19 0.71 -7.12
C MET A 146 6.68 0.58 -7.37
N VAL A 147 6.02 1.68 -7.73
CA VAL A 147 4.61 1.69 -8.13
C VAL A 147 4.53 1.41 -9.62
N THR A 148 3.92 0.29 -9.98
CA THR A 148 3.85 -0.22 -11.36
C THR A 148 2.43 -0.36 -11.88
N THR A 149 1.41 -0.11 -11.04
CA THR A 149 0.00 -0.24 -11.41
C THR A 149 -0.67 1.13 -11.51
N GLU A 150 -1.61 1.25 -12.44
CA GLU A 150 -2.49 2.40 -12.63
C GLU A 150 -3.94 1.91 -12.67
N PRO A 151 -4.78 2.38 -11.77
CA PRO A 151 -4.50 3.23 -10.61
C PRO A 151 -3.82 2.49 -9.44
N PHE A 152 -3.30 3.23 -8.46
CA PHE A 152 -2.89 2.70 -7.18
C PHE A 152 -3.60 3.42 -6.03
N VAL A 153 -3.63 2.79 -4.85
CA VAL A 153 -4.23 3.37 -3.64
C VAL A 153 -3.15 4.02 -2.79
N LEU A 154 -3.35 5.27 -2.38
CA LEU A 154 -2.49 5.95 -1.41
C LEU A 154 -3.27 6.12 -0.11
N ILE A 155 -2.71 5.63 0.99
CA ILE A 155 -3.33 5.73 2.32
C ILE A 155 -2.30 6.09 3.38
N SER A 156 -2.70 6.91 4.35
CA SER A 156 -1.90 7.15 5.55
C SER A 156 -2.02 5.96 6.50
N GLY A 157 -0.91 5.50 7.07
CA GLY A 157 -0.88 4.34 7.95
C GLY A 157 -1.58 4.53 9.31
N ASP A 158 -1.96 5.76 9.64
CA ASP A 158 -2.68 6.12 10.87
C ASP A 158 -4.18 6.37 10.65
N VAL A 159 -4.71 5.98 9.49
CA VAL A 159 -6.13 6.10 9.16
C VAL A 159 -6.80 4.74 9.25
N VAL A 160 -7.74 4.61 10.18
CA VAL A 160 -8.60 3.42 10.30
C VAL A 160 -10.01 3.80 9.85
N CYS A 161 -10.52 3.14 8.82
CA CYS A 161 -11.82 3.43 8.24
C CYS A 161 -12.54 2.14 7.81
N ASN A 162 -13.84 2.28 7.53
CA ASN A 162 -14.70 1.17 7.10
C ASN A 162 -15.47 1.49 5.80
N ILE A 163 -14.86 2.30 4.93
CA ILE A 163 -15.45 2.60 3.62
C ILE A 163 -15.34 1.37 2.70
N ASP A 164 -16.22 1.28 1.72
CA ASP A 164 -16.09 0.29 0.65
C ASP A 164 -15.06 0.78 -0.39
N LEU A 165 -13.79 0.40 -0.18
CA LEU A 165 -12.69 0.80 -1.04
C LEU A 165 -12.82 0.21 -2.46
N ALA A 166 -13.38 -0.99 -2.60
CA ALA A 166 -13.56 -1.61 -3.90
C ALA A 166 -14.50 -0.78 -4.79
N SER A 167 -15.61 -0.29 -4.23
CA SER A 167 -16.51 0.62 -4.93
C SER A 167 -15.85 1.95 -5.30
N VAL A 168 -14.98 2.49 -4.44
CA VAL A 168 -14.23 3.73 -4.72
C VAL A 168 -13.26 3.53 -5.89
N ILE A 169 -12.53 2.42 -5.90
CA ILE A 169 -11.61 2.07 -7.00
C ILE A 169 -12.37 1.89 -8.31
N GLN A 170 -13.50 1.20 -8.27
CA GLN A 170 -14.35 1.00 -9.45
C GLN A 170 -14.87 2.35 -9.99
N ALA A 171 -15.36 3.21 -9.13
CA ALA A 171 -15.83 4.53 -9.51
C ALA A 171 -14.71 5.42 -10.10
N HIS A 172 -13.47 5.28 -9.59
CA HIS A 172 -12.31 5.95 -10.16
C HIS A 172 -12.02 5.46 -11.59
N LYS A 173 -11.99 4.14 -11.79
CA LYS A 173 -11.77 3.55 -13.13
C LYS A 173 -12.82 4.02 -14.13
N GLU A 174 -14.09 4.03 -13.75
CA GLU A 174 -15.19 4.48 -14.63
C GLU A 174 -15.09 5.97 -14.98
N ARG A 175 -14.66 6.82 -14.04
CA ARG A 175 -14.42 8.25 -14.31
C ARG A 175 -13.24 8.44 -15.25
N PHE A 176 -12.14 7.74 -15.00
CA PHE A 176 -10.94 7.79 -15.83
C PHE A 176 -11.19 7.29 -17.27
N GLU A 177 -12.08 6.31 -17.46
CA GLU A 177 -12.49 5.86 -18.80
C GLU A 177 -13.26 6.92 -19.55
N LYS A 178 -14.11 7.69 -18.84
CA LYS A 178 -14.90 8.78 -19.43
C LYS A 178 -14.08 10.03 -19.71
N ASP A 179 -13.18 10.34 -18.79
CA ASP A 179 -12.34 11.52 -18.83
C ASP A 179 -10.94 11.19 -18.32
N LYS A 180 -9.97 11.22 -19.22
CA LYS A 180 -8.55 10.94 -18.95
C LYS A 180 -7.84 12.02 -18.13
N GLU A 181 -8.45 13.19 -17.98
CA GLU A 181 -7.94 14.26 -17.11
C GLU A 181 -8.24 13.99 -15.64
N ASN A 182 -9.08 13.00 -15.33
CA ASN A 182 -9.47 12.59 -13.98
C ASN A 182 -8.39 11.73 -13.30
N ILE A 183 -7.25 12.33 -12.98
CA ILE A 183 -6.05 11.63 -12.53
C ILE A 183 -6.11 11.14 -11.08
N MET A 184 -7.03 11.67 -10.24
CA MET A 184 -7.07 11.35 -8.82
C MET A 184 -8.50 11.39 -8.27
N THR A 185 -8.83 10.42 -7.41
CA THR A 185 -10.04 10.45 -6.57
C THR A 185 -9.65 10.58 -5.11
N VAL A 186 -10.09 11.65 -4.46
CA VAL A 186 -9.83 11.90 -3.04
C VAL A 186 -11.06 11.54 -2.23
N VAL A 187 -10.87 10.73 -1.18
CA VAL A 187 -11.94 10.36 -0.25
C VAL A 187 -11.87 11.27 0.96
N LEU A 188 -12.93 12.04 1.19
CA LEU A 188 -13.02 13.01 2.27
C LEU A 188 -14.21 12.70 3.18
N LYS A 189 -14.04 12.95 4.47
CA LYS A 189 -15.13 12.92 5.44
C LYS A 189 -15.38 14.31 5.95
N LYS A 190 -16.62 14.79 5.83
CA LYS A 190 -17.03 16.08 6.41
C LYS A 190 -16.96 15.99 7.94
N ALA A 191 -16.21 16.87 8.57
CA ALA A 191 -16.15 17.04 10.02
C ALA A 191 -16.96 18.26 10.44
N SER A 192 -17.60 18.19 11.62
CA SER A 192 -18.25 19.38 12.21
C SER A 192 -17.20 20.39 12.68
N PRO A 193 -17.51 21.69 12.74
CA PRO A 193 -16.57 22.72 13.20
C PRO A 193 -15.98 22.45 14.59
N GLU A 194 -16.72 21.80 15.47
CA GLU A 194 -16.33 21.53 16.86
C GLU A 194 -15.88 20.08 17.07
N HIS A 195 -15.55 19.36 16.00
CA HIS A 195 -15.15 17.96 16.15
C HIS A 195 -13.79 17.85 16.87
N ARG A 196 -13.68 16.91 17.83
CA ARG A 196 -12.47 16.75 18.67
C ARG A 196 -11.20 16.45 17.89
N THR A 197 -11.32 15.88 16.69
CA THR A 197 -10.18 15.53 15.83
C THR A 197 -9.70 16.70 14.99
N ARG A 198 -10.41 17.84 15.01
CA ARG A 198 -9.94 19.04 14.33
C ARG A 198 -8.82 19.67 15.16
N SER A 199 -7.69 19.84 14.52
CA SER A 199 -6.56 20.62 15.03
C SER A 199 -6.44 21.89 14.18
N ILE A 200 -6.09 23.00 14.81
CA ILE A 200 -5.89 24.28 14.09
C ILE A 200 -4.81 24.13 13.02
N ASP A 201 -3.84 23.26 13.26
CA ASP A 201 -2.68 23.05 12.38
C ASP A 201 -2.95 22.05 11.24
N ASP A 202 -4.03 21.24 11.33
CA ASP A 202 -4.32 20.14 10.40
C ASP A 202 -5.65 20.32 9.65
N ASP A 203 -6.23 21.51 9.66
CA ASP A 203 -7.49 21.77 8.96
C ASP A 203 -7.29 21.80 7.45
N LEU A 204 -7.79 20.78 6.77
CA LEU A 204 -7.86 20.76 5.31
C LEU A 204 -9.10 21.51 4.83
N VAL A 205 -8.90 22.60 4.11
CA VAL A 205 -9.96 23.32 3.41
C VAL A 205 -9.97 22.88 1.96
N VAL A 206 -11.07 22.26 1.54
CA VAL A 206 -11.28 21.84 0.15
C VAL A 206 -12.29 22.75 -0.51
N VAL A 207 -11.90 23.37 -1.60
CA VAL A 207 -12.80 24.11 -2.47
C VAL A 207 -13.28 23.18 -3.56
N LEU A 208 -14.60 23.04 -3.65
CA LEU A 208 -15.24 22.23 -4.70
C LEU A 208 -15.83 23.13 -5.75
N ASP A 209 -15.66 22.78 -7.00
CA ASP A 209 -16.41 23.41 -8.09
C ASP A 209 -17.86 22.94 -8.01
N SER A 210 -18.81 23.88 -8.11
CA SER A 210 -20.24 23.56 -8.06
C SER A 210 -20.77 22.94 -9.34
N GLU A 211 -19.98 22.95 -10.42
CA GLU A 211 -20.38 22.44 -11.74
C GLU A 211 -19.87 21.01 -12.01
N THR A 212 -19.01 20.48 -11.13
CA THR A 212 -18.54 19.09 -11.16
C THR A 212 -19.05 18.31 -9.92
#